data_b6f88e8de48ed38256e255f46015a510
#
_entry.id   b6f88e8de48ed38256e255f46015a510
#
_cell.length_a   1.000
_cell.length_b   1.000
_cell.length_c   1.000
_cell.angle_alpha   90.00
_cell.angle_beta   90.00
_cell.angle_gamma   90.00
#
_symmetry.space_group_name_H-M   'P 1'
#
loop_
_entity.id
_entity.type
_entity.pdbx_description
1 polymer ?
#
loop_
_entity_poly.entity_id
_entity_poly.type
_entity_poly.pdbx_seq_one_letter_code
_entity_poly.pdbx_strand_id
1 'polypeptide(L)'
;VGALFAVSWRQGATPLLRLLFALLLAGTSVLELLRLWNLTQRLYPGAVTQLALCLLVLLPILYLRRVSAISQTAYVVLCLLCIATAGMLLSVFPRLHITNLQNAALIWPDFADAARDQLTLYPEYLLPALWPEPQKRGRHTLLWLAGVALGFDVTIHAMLELFYGAAMPLRADPLHAAARCGALSVFTRMEWLQLILWVMAVTIKLALYFYAMTRLLGGEARQENAAANLGPFCVYLLLLPTVCPLLRGLDVDAALRWRSAFTWGFVLLAWIGGAAAWLCQKFRRCS
;
A
#
# COMPACT_ATOMS: atom_id res chain seq x y z
N VAL A 1 10.02 6.93 11.55
CA VAL A 1 10.79 6.47 10.38
C VAL A 1 10.63 7.45 9.24
N GLY A 2 9.42 7.71 8.71
CA GLY A 2 9.21 8.57 7.55
C GLY A 2 9.75 10.01 7.67
N ALA A 3 9.62 10.67 8.83
CA ALA A 3 10.13 12.01 9.03
C ALA A 3 11.67 12.06 9.06
N LEU A 4 12.31 11.09 9.73
CA LEU A 4 13.76 10.96 9.76
C LEU A 4 14.31 10.61 8.36
N PHE A 5 13.62 9.73 7.64
CA PHE A 5 13.95 9.41 6.27
C PHE A 5 13.88 10.66 5.37
N ALA A 6 12.84 11.48 5.50
CA ALA A 6 12.69 12.71 4.71
C ALA A 6 13.86 13.69 4.91
N VAL A 7 14.34 13.84 6.14
CA VAL A 7 15.49 14.69 6.44
C VAL A 7 16.76 14.13 5.80
N SER A 8 17.05 12.85 6.00
CA SER A 8 18.22 12.17 5.42
C SER A 8 18.18 12.17 3.89
N TRP A 9 16.99 11.96 3.31
CA TRP A 9 16.77 11.97 1.87
C TRP A 9 17.12 13.32 1.24
N ARG A 10 16.70 14.43 1.83
CA ARG A 10 16.99 15.77 1.34
C ARG A 10 18.48 16.12 1.36
N GLN A 11 19.22 15.57 2.33
CA GLN A 11 20.62 15.86 2.50
C GLN A 11 21.55 14.98 1.66
N GLY A 12 21.15 13.73 1.37
CA GLY A 12 22.03 12.72 0.81
C GLY A 12 21.48 11.91 -0.37
N ALA A 13 20.37 12.33 -1.01
CA ALA A 13 19.79 11.58 -2.12
C ALA A 13 20.68 11.61 -3.38
N THR A 14 21.55 10.60 -3.50
CA THR A 14 22.36 10.37 -4.71
C THR A 14 21.49 9.85 -5.86
N PRO A 15 21.92 10.00 -7.14
CA PRO A 15 21.21 9.41 -8.28
C PRO A 15 20.97 7.90 -8.13
N LEU A 16 21.96 7.18 -7.57
CA LEU A 16 21.84 5.75 -7.29
C LEU A 16 20.71 5.45 -6.30
N LEU A 17 20.62 6.23 -5.22
CA LEU A 17 19.58 6.04 -4.21
C LEU A 17 18.18 6.32 -4.79
N ARG A 18 18.06 7.32 -5.68
CA ARG A 18 16.82 7.61 -6.41
C ARG A 18 16.41 6.45 -7.33
N LEU A 19 17.39 5.87 -8.04
CA LEU A 19 17.15 4.71 -8.90
C LEU A 19 16.72 3.49 -8.09
N LEU A 20 17.40 3.19 -6.97
CA LEU A 20 17.03 2.09 -6.08
C LEU A 20 15.61 2.24 -5.53
N PHE A 21 15.23 3.47 -5.16
CA PHE A 21 13.87 3.73 -4.70
C PHE A 21 12.83 3.54 -5.82
N ALA A 22 13.12 4.00 -7.02
CA ALA A 22 12.25 3.78 -8.18
C ALA A 22 12.08 2.27 -8.48
N LEU A 23 13.16 1.48 -8.40
CA LEU A 23 13.10 0.03 -8.56
C LEU A 23 12.28 -0.66 -7.45
N LEU A 24 12.41 -0.21 -6.20
CA LEU A 24 11.61 -0.70 -5.09
C LEU A 24 10.11 -0.44 -5.32
N LEU A 25 9.75 0.76 -5.81
CA LEU A 25 8.36 1.12 -6.13
C LEU A 25 7.84 0.30 -7.33
N ALA A 26 8.66 0.10 -8.36
CA ALA A 26 8.30 -0.73 -9.51
C ALA A 26 8.06 -2.19 -9.11
N GLY A 27 8.96 -2.78 -8.32
CA GLY A 27 8.81 -4.14 -7.79
C GLY A 27 7.55 -4.27 -6.91
N THR A 28 7.30 -3.29 -6.05
CA THR A 28 6.07 -3.26 -5.23
C THR A 28 4.82 -3.18 -6.11
N SER A 29 4.85 -2.42 -7.21
CA SER A 29 3.72 -2.33 -8.15
C SER A 29 3.38 -3.69 -8.78
N VAL A 30 4.40 -4.45 -9.17
CA VAL A 30 4.23 -5.81 -9.70
C VAL A 30 3.60 -6.73 -8.64
N LEU A 31 4.10 -6.68 -7.41
CA LEU A 31 3.57 -7.50 -6.30
C LEU A 31 2.10 -7.18 -6.00
N GLU A 32 1.71 -5.91 -6.01
CA GLU A 32 0.30 -5.53 -5.81
C GLU A 32 -0.62 -6.05 -6.92
N LEU A 33 -0.17 -6.00 -8.18
CA LEU A 33 -0.93 -6.58 -9.30
C LEU A 33 -1.03 -8.11 -9.21
N LEU A 34 0.06 -8.80 -8.84
CA LEU A 34 0.05 -10.24 -8.62
C LEU A 34 -0.86 -10.64 -7.46
N ARG A 35 -0.84 -9.87 -6.37
CA ARG A 35 -1.74 -10.09 -5.23
C ARG A 35 -3.20 -9.94 -5.66
N LEU A 36 -3.51 -8.89 -6.40
CA LEU A 36 -4.85 -8.65 -6.93
C LEU A 36 -5.28 -9.78 -7.88
N TRP A 37 -4.37 -10.22 -8.75
CA TRP A 37 -4.60 -11.36 -9.65
C TRP A 37 -4.91 -12.64 -8.87
N ASN A 38 -4.04 -13.02 -7.91
CA ASN A 38 -4.20 -14.23 -7.12
C ASN A 38 -5.51 -14.23 -6.35
N LEU A 39 -5.87 -13.08 -5.76
CA LEU A 39 -7.16 -12.94 -5.09
C LEU A 39 -8.33 -13.14 -6.09
N THR A 40 -8.28 -12.46 -7.23
CA THR A 40 -9.34 -12.56 -8.23
C THR A 40 -9.51 -14.01 -8.72
N GLN A 41 -8.41 -14.74 -8.92
CA GLN A 41 -8.47 -16.16 -9.33
C GLN A 41 -9.00 -17.09 -8.22
N ARG A 42 -8.69 -16.80 -6.94
CA ARG A 42 -9.24 -17.57 -5.81
C ARG A 42 -10.75 -17.36 -5.66
N LEU A 43 -11.21 -16.13 -5.85
CA LEU A 43 -12.61 -15.77 -5.65
C LEU A 43 -13.49 -16.10 -6.86
N TYR A 44 -12.94 -15.88 -8.04
CA TYR A 44 -13.66 -15.98 -9.32
C TYR A 44 -12.77 -16.65 -10.38
N PRO A 45 -12.53 -17.96 -10.26
CA PRO A 45 -11.63 -18.67 -11.15
C PRO A 45 -12.13 -18.56 -12.61
N GLY A 46 -11.26 -18.10 -13.50
CA GLY A 46 -11.55 -17.99 -14.92
C GLY A 46 -12.45 -16.82 -15.36
N ALA A 47 -12.96 -16.01 -14.42
CA ALA A 47 -13.87 -14.89 -14.75
C ALA A 47 -13.16 -13.76 -15.49
N VAL A 48 -11.90 -13.49 -15.20
CA VAL A 48 -11.12 -12.40 -15.78
C VAL A 48 -9.75 -12.91 -16.20
N THR A 49 -9.27 -12.48 -17.36
CA THR A 49 -7.87 -12.76 -17.76
C THR A 49 -6.92 -11.80 -17.04
N GLN A 50 -5.68 -12.23 -16.84
CA GLN A 50 -4.65 -11.38 -16.20
C GLN A 50 -4.45 -10.07 -16.97
N LEU A 51 -4.46 -10.12 -18.29
CA LEU A 51 -4.32 -8.93 -19.13
C LEU A 51 -5.50 -7.97 -18.92
N ALA A 52 -6.73 -8.48 -18.90
CA ALA A 52 -7.91 -7.65 -18.68
C ALA A 52 -7.89 -6.99 -17.30
N LEU A 53 -7.46 -7.70 -16.25
CA LEU A 53 -7.31 -7.13 -14.92
C LEU A 53 -6.21 -6.04 -14.88
N CYS A 54 -5.06 -6.31 -15.50
CA CYS A 54 -4.00 -5.30 -15.63
C CYS A 54 -4.49 -4.05 -16.36
N LEU A 55 -5.20 -4.20 -17.48
CA LEU A 55 -5.76 -3.07 -18.22
C LEU A 55 -6.78 -2.31 -17.40
N LEU A 56 -7.68 -3.00 -16.70
CA LEU A 56 -8.70 -2.39 -15.83
C LEU A 56 -8.06 -1.49 -14.77
N VAL A 57 -6.93 -1.92 -14.19
CA VAL A 57 -6.22 -1.17 -13.16
C VAL A 57 -5.33 -0.08 -13.74
N LEU A 58 -4.65 -0.34 -14.86
CA LEU A 58 -3.65 0.57 -15.40
C LEU A 58 -4.24 1.69 -16.28
N LEU A 59 -5.34 1.44 -17.00
CA LEU A 59 -5.95 2.48 -17.84
C LEU A 59 -6.40 3.73 -17.07
N PRO A 60 -7.06 3.63 -15.89
CA PRO A 60 -7.42 4.82 -15.12
C PRO A 60 -6.23 5.65 -14.68
N ILE A 61 -5.03 5.06 -14.55
CA ILE A 61 -3.80 5.78 -14.19
C ILE A 61 -3.46 6.83 -15.26
N LEU A 62 -3.89 6.64 -16.52
CA LEU A 62 -3.75 7.66 -17.59
C LEU A 62 -4.36 9.00 -17.20
N TYR A 63 -5.43 9.01 -16.44
CA TYR A 63 -6.09 10.21 -15.96
C TYR A 63 -5.49 10.71 -14.64
N LEU A 64 -4.90 9.83 -13.85
CA LEU A 64 -4.33 10.11 -12.53
C LEU A 64 -2.85 10.54 -12.61
N ARG A 65 -2.50 11.46 -13.53
CA ARG A 65 -1.11 11.92 -13.72
C ARG A 65 -0.74 13.09 -12.83
N ARG A 66 -1.71 13.82 -12.29
CA ARG A 66 -1.49 14.97 -11.42
C ARG A 66 -1.76 14.61 -9.97
N VAL A 67 -0.95 15.14 -9.06
CA VAL A 67 -1.15 14.91 -7.61
C VAL A 67 -2.54 15.34 -7.17
N SER A 68 -3.05 16.47 -7.69
CA SER A 68 -4.40 16.92 -7.38
C SER A 68 -5.49 15.92 -7.80
N ALA A 69 -5.35 15.32 -8.99
CA ALA A 69 -6.29 14.30 -9.45
C ALA A 69 -6.20 13.03 -8.59
N ILE A 70 -4.96 12.57 -8.28
CA ILE A 70 -4.76 11.42 -7.38
C ILE A 70 -5.37 11.69 -6.02
N SER A 71 -5.11 12.87 -5.44
CA SER A 71 -5.60 13.25 -4.11
C SER A 71 -7.13 13.34 -4.05
N GLN A 72 -7.78 13.95 -5.03
CA GLN A 72 -9.22 14.05 -5.11
C GLN A 72 -9.87 12.68 -5.26
N THR A 73 -9.35 11.83 -6.17
CA THR A 73 -9.84 10.47 -6.37
C THR A 73 -9.62 9.62 -5.11
N ALA A 74 -8.45 9.73 -4.47
CA ALA A 74 -8.16 9.04 -3.23
C ALA A 74 -9.13 9.41 -2.11
N TYR A 75 -9.48 10.69 -2.00
CA TYR A 75 -10.46 11.16 -1.00
C TYR A 75 -11.84 10.54 -1.23
N VAL A 76 -12.32 10.55 -2.48
CA VAL A 76 -13.63 9.95 -2.83
C VAL A 76 -13.62 8.44 -2.53
N VAL A 77 -12.57 7.73 -2.97
CA VAL A 77 -12.45 6.28 -2.73
C VAL A 77 -12.35 5.97 -1.23
N LEU A 78 -11.62 6.79 -0.46
CA LEU A 78 -11.54 6.64 0.99
C LEU A 78 -12.92 6.79 1.66
N CYS A 79 -13.71 7.79 1.26
CA CYS A 79 -15.07 7.97 1.76
C CYS A 79 -15.94 6.75 1.44
N LEU A 80 -15.89 6.25 0.20
CA LEU A 80 -16.62 5.06 -0.22
C LEU A 80 -16.17 3.81 0.55
N LEU A 81 -14.85 3.67 0.77
CA LEU A 81 -14.28 2.57 1.54
C LEU A 81 -14.78 2.61 3.00
N CYS A 82 -14.81 3.78 3.63
CA CYS A 82 -15.33 3.94 4.98
C CYS A 82 -16.81 3.57 5.07
N ILE A 83 -17.63 4.03 4.12
CA ILE A 83 -19.06 3.70 4.04
C ILE A 83 -19.27 2.20 3.85
N ALA A 84 -18.54 1.59 2.92
CA ALA A 84 -18.65 0.15 2.64
C ALA A 84 -18.18 -0.70 3.81
N THR A 85 -17.09 -0.29 4.49
CA THR A 85 -16.60 -0.99 5.69
C THR A 85 -17.61 -0.88 6.83
N ALA A 86 -18.18 0.31 7.05
CA ALA A 86 -19.25 0.47 8.03
C ALA A 86 -20.47 -0.39 7.70
N GLY A 87 -20.89 -0.41 6.43
CA GLY A 87 -21.96 -1.31 5.95
C GLY A 87 -21.66 -2.78 6.19
N MET A 88 -20.43 -3.21 5.89
CA MET A 88 -19.99 -4.58 6.14
C MET A 88 -20.01 -4.91 7.65
N LEU A 89 -19.47 -4.03 8.49
CA LEU A 89 -19.48 -4.20 9.95
C LEU A 89 -20.92 -4.36 10.47
N LEU A 90 -21.83 -3.50 10.03
CA LEU A 90 -23.26 -3.56 10.40
C LEU A 90 -23.90 -4.87 9.92
N SER A 91 -23.55 -5.37 8.72
CA SER A 91 -24.10 -6.60 8.16
C SER A 91 -23.65 -7.86 8.90
N VAL A 92 -22.46 -7.83 9.45
CA VAL A 92 -21.86 -8.96 10.19
C VAL A 92 -22.14 -8.87 11.68
N PHE A 93 -22.52 -7.70 12.20
CA PHE A 93 -22.73 -7.42 13.62
C PHE A 93 -23.60 -8.47 14.35
N PRO A 94 -24.74 -8.94 13.80
CA PRO A 94 -25.57 -9.96 14.47
C PRO A 94 -24.89 -11.33 14.65
N ARG A 95 -23.76 -11.55 13.96
CA ARG A 95 -22.99 -12.81 13.97
C ARG A 95 -21.72 -12.73 14.79
N LEU A 96 -21.48 -11.61 15.45
CA LEU A 96 -20.31 -11.42 16.31
C LEU A 96 -20.57 -12.07 17.68
N HIS A 97 -19.64 -12.90 18.11
CA HIS A 97 -19.72 -13.58 19.41
C HIS A 97 -18.57 -13.13 20.31
N ILE A 98 -18.89 -12.47 21.42
CA ILE A 98 -17.90 -12.02 22.41
C ILE A 98 -17.12 -13.21 23.02
N THR A 99 -17.75 -14.38 23.08
CA THR A 99 -17.11 -15.62 23.53
C THR A 99 -15.88 -16.02 22.72
N ASN A 100 -15.79 -15.56 21.47
CA ASN A 100 -14.63 -15.82 20.62
C ASN A 100 -13.36 -15.12 21.10
N LEU A 101 -13.48 -13.97 21.79
CA LEU A 101 -12.36 -13.26 22.40
C LEU A 101 -11.84 -13.92 23.69
N GLN A 102 -12.67 -14.65 24.40
CA GLN A 102 -12.32 -15.24 25.71
C GLN A 102 -11.35 -16.41 25.60
N ASN A 103 -11.22 -17.01 24.42
CA ASN A 103 -10.33 -18.15 24.16
C ASN A 103 -8.93 -17.75 23.71
N ALA A 104 -8.67 -16.46 23.51
CA ALA A 104 -7.34 -15.95 23.16
C ALA A 104 -6.50 -15.78 24.43
N ALA A 105 -5.88 -16.86 24.91
CA ALA A 105 -4.80 -16.75 25.89
C ALA A 105 -3.68 -15.91 25.26
N LEU A 106 -3.44 -14.72 25.78
CA LEU A 106 -2.37 -13.84 25.33
C LEU A 106 -1.04 -14.46 25.77
N ILE A 107 -0.46 -15.28 24.93
CA ILE A 107 0.85 -15.88 25.17
C ILE A 107 1.89 -14.87 24.65
N TRP A 108 2.78 -14.41 25.54
CA TRP A 108 3.78 -13.40 25.23
C TRP A 108 4.65 -13.68 23.99
N PRO A 109 5.11 -14.93 23.72
CA PRO A 109 5.81 -15.27 22.48
C PRO A 109 4.98 -14.99 21.22
N ASP A 110 3.71 -15.35 21.21
CA ASP A 110 2.81 -15.13 20.07
C ASP A 110 2.58 -13.65 19.81
N PHE A 111 2.51 -12.85 20.88
CA PHE A 111 2.46 -11.39 20.76
C PHE A 111 3.75 -10.81 20.16
N ALA A 112 4.91 -11.31 20.57
CA ALA A 112 6.19 -10.85 20.05
C ALA A 112 6.36 -11.21 18.57
N ASP A 113 5.94 -12.41 18.15
CA ASP A 113 5.98 -12.83 16.75
C ASP A 113 4.96 -12.07 15.89
N ALA A 114 3.74 -11.88 16.39
CA ALA A 114 2.74 -11.04 15.72
C ALA A 114 3.20 -9.58 15.60
N ALA A 115 3.82 -9.02 16.64
CA ALA A 115 4.39 -7.66 16.60
C ALA A 115 5.54 -7.57 15.60
N ARG A 116 6.38 -8.60 15.50
CA ARG A 116 7.44 -8.67 14.50
C ARG A 116 6.89 -8.72 13.08
N ASP A 117 5.84 -9.50 12.84
CA ASP A 117 5.19 -9.58 11.53
C ASP A 117 4.48 -8.28 11.16
N GLN A 118 3.96 -7.55 12.16
CA GLN A 118 3.37 -6.22 11.98
C GLN A 118 4.40 -5.09 11.81
N LEU A 119 5.67 -5.30 12.12
CA LEU A 119 6.76 -4.36 11.82
C LEU A 119 7.06 -4.29 10.30
N THR A 120 6.11 -4.65 9.45
CA THR A 120 6.22 -4.51 8.01
C THR A 120 6.26 -3.04 7.62
N LEU A 121 7.41 -2.60 7.13
CA LEU A 121 7.54 -1.25 6.59
C LEU A 121 7.08 -1.22 5.13
N TYR A 122 6.01 -0.49 4.89
CA TYR A 122 5.50 -0.29 3.53
C TYR A 122 6.22 0.89 2.86
N PRO A 123 6.60 0.79 1.56
CA PRO A 123 7.25 1.89 0.83
C PRO A 123 6.42 3.18 0.80
N GLU A 124 5.10 3.09 0.95
CA GLU A 124 4.17 4.21 0.99
C GLU A 124 4.50 5.21 2.10
N TYR A 125 5.00 4.74 3.24
CA TYR A 125 5.40 5.63 4.35
C TYR A 125 6.63 6.48 4.02
N LEU A 126 7.36 6.15 2.95
CA LEU A 126 8.51 6.92 2.48
C LEU A 126 8.13 7.96 1.42
N LEU A 127 6.99 7.80 0.76
CA LEU A 127 6.56 8.71 -0.31
C LEU A 127 6.45 10.18 0.11
N PRO A 128 6.00 10.54 1.33
CA PRO A 128 5.96 11.94 1.77
C PRO A 128 7.31 12.65 1.72
N ALA A 129 8.43 11.90 1.78
CA ALA A 129 9.77 12.45 1.65
C ALA A 129 10.06 13.08 0.26
N LEU A 130 9.31 12.65 -0.76
CA LEU A 130 9.44 13.14 -2.12
C LEU A 130 8.74 14.48 -2.35
N TRP A 131 7.87 14.93 -1.43
CA TRP A 131 7.19 16.23 -1.55
C TRP A 131 8.08 17.38 -1.06
N PRO A 132 8.09 18.54 -1.78
CA PRO A 132 9.06 19.60 -1.54
C PRO A 132 8.92 20.31 -0.19
N GLU A 133 7.74 20.33 0.40
CA GLU A 133 7.55 20.94 1.71
C GLU A 133 6.68 20.07 2.62
N PRO A 134 7.19 19.69 3.82
CA PRO A 134 6.27 19.45 4.92
C PRO A 134 5.74 20.83 5.31
N GLN A 135 4.55 21.18 4.86
CA GLN A 135 3.82 22.27 5.49
C GLN A 135 3.93 22.09 7.01
N LYS A 136 4.01 23.20 7.76
CA LYS A 136 4.08 23.17 9.24
C LYS A 136 2.99 22.27 9.88
N ARG A 137 1.91 22.00 9.15
CA ARG A 137 0.86 21.03 9.49
C ARG A 137 1.23 19.56 9.22
N GLY A 138 2.28 19.25 8.45
CA GLY A 138 2.56 17.90 7.97
C GLY A 138 2.83 16.85 9.07
N ARG A 139 3.42 17.24 10.20
CA ARG A 139 3.68 16.32 11.31
C ARG A 139 2.38 15.82 11.97
N HIS A 140 1.45 16.72 12.24
CA HIS A 140 0.15 16.35 12.83
C HIS A 140 -0.69 15.55 11.84
N THR A 141 -0.65 15.89 10.55
CA THR A 141 -1.37 15.16 9.49
C THR A 141 -0.86 13.73 9.36
N LEU A 142 0.47 13.50 9.40
CA LEU A 142 1.04 12.16 9.34
C LEU A 142 0.69 11.31 10.58
N LEU A 143 0.73 11.90 11.77
CA LEU A 143 0.32 11.21 13.01
C LEU A 143 -1.17 10.89 12.99
N TRP A 144 -1.99 11.81 12.50
CA TRP A 144 -3.43 11.59 12.34
C TRP A 144 -3.72 10.47 11.35
N LEU A 145 -3.06 10.49 10.19
CA LEU A 145 -3.18 9.44 9.17
C LEU A 145 -2.76 8.07 9.73
N ALA A 146 -1.64 8.01 10.44
CA ALA A 146 -1.18 6.78 11.08
C ALA A 146 -2.18 6.29 12.15
N GLY A 147 -2.75 7.20 12.95
CA GLY A 147 -3.76 6.88 13.94
C GLY A 147 -5.06 6.35 13.31
N VAL A 148 -5.53 6.97 12.24
CA VAL A 148 -6.72 6.51 11.49
C VAL A 148 -6.46 5.15 10.85
N ALA A 149 -5.31 4.94 10.23
CA ALA A 149 -4.95 3.65 9.62
C ALA A 149 -4.88 2.54 10.68
N LEU A 150 -4.24 2.81 11.82
CA LEU A 150 -4.19 1.86 12.94
C LEU A 150 -5.58 1.57 13.50
N GLY A 151 -6.41 2.58 13.71
CA GLY A 151 -7.78 2.42 14.19
C GLY A 151 -8.63 1.57 13.24
N PHE A 152 -8.47 1.78 11.93
CA PHE A 152 -9.15 1.00 10.92
C PHE A 152 -8.68 -0.47 10.92
N ASP A 153 -7.39 -0.70 10.99
CA ASP A 153 -6.78 -2.04 11.02
C ASP A 153 -7.21 -2.81 12.27
N VAL A 154 -7.11 -2.19 13.45
CA VAL A 154 -7.58 -2.77 14.73
C VAL A 154 -9.08 -3.10 14.67
N THR A 155 -9.90 -2.23 14.08
CA THR A 155 -11.34 -2.45 13.98
C THR A 155 -11.67 -3.67 13.11
N ILE A 156 -10.98 -3.81 11.97
CA ILE A 156 -11.17 -4.96 11.07
C ILE A 156 -10.70 -6.26 11.75
N HIS A 157 -9.53 -6.25 12.38
CA HIS A 157 -9.01 -7.45 13.06
C HIS A 157 -9.88 -7.85 14.23
N ALA A 158 -10.33 -6.89 15.06
CA ALA A 158 -11.25 -7.18 16.15
C ALA A 158 -12.59 -7.77 15.65
N MET A 159 -13.12 -7.26 14.53
CA MET A 159 -14.31 -7.83 13.91
C MET A 159 -14.08 -9.28 13.44
N LEU A 160 -12.94 -9.54 12.80
CA LEU A 160 -12.62 -10.88 12.30
C LEU A 160 -12.41 -11.87 13.45
N GLU A 161 -11.77 -11.44 14.53
CA GLU A 161 -11.63 -12.25 15.76
C GLU A 161 -12.99 -12.55 16.38
N LEU A 162 -13.86 -11.55 16.53
CA LEU A 162 -15.21 -11.73 17.04
C LEU A 162 -16.06 -12.66 16.17
N PHE A 163 -15.81 -12.66 14.84
CA PHE A 163 -16.56 -13.46 13.88
C PHE A 163 -16.06 -14.90 13.81
N TYR A 164 -14.74 -15.11 13.74
CA TYR A 164 -14.13 -16.44 13.52
C TYR A 164 -13.51 -17.06 14.76
N GLY A 165 -13.09 -16.26 15.75
CA GLY A 165 -12.32 -16.74 16.89
C GLY A 165 -11.07 -17.51 16.46
N ALA A 166 -10.81 -18.65 17.07
CA ALA A 166 -9.67 -19.52 16.78
C ALA A 166 -9.62 -20.05 15.33
N ALA A 167 -10.71 -19.94 14.55
CA ALA A 167 -10.73 -20.37 13.16
C ALA A 167 -10.21 -19.31 12.18
N MET A 168 -9.89 -18.09 12.63
CA MET A 168 -9.41 -16.99 11.77
C MET A 168 -8.13 -17.35 10.99
N PRO A 169 -7.07 -17.94 11.59
CA PRO A 169 -5.84 -18.28 10.87
C PRO A 169 -6.02 -19.36 9.80
N LEU A 170 -7.09 -20.15 9.89
CA LEU A 170 -7.39 -21.22 8.93
C LEU A 170 -8.03 -20.71 7.63
N ARG A 171 -8.42 -19.42 7.59
CA ARG A 171 -9.05 -18.80 6.42
C ARG A 171 -8.04 -18.05 5.59
N ALA A 172 -7.95 -18.42 4.29
CA ALA A 172 -7.04 -17.74 3.36
C ALA A 172 -7.38 -16.25 3.13
N ASP A 173 -8.68 -15.91 3.12
CA ASP A 173 -9.19 -14.55 2.87
C ASP A 173 -10.35 -14.26 3.85
N PRO A 174 -10.05 -14.06 5.17
CA PRO A 174 -11.08 -13.99 6.21
C PRO A 174 -12.03 -12.80 6.03
N LEU A 175 -11.51 -11.64 5.60
CA LEU A 175 -12.32 -10.44 5.38
C LEU A 175 -13.34 -10.64 4.26
N HIS A 176 -12.93 -11.26 3.15
CA HIS A 176 -13.83 -11.54 2.03
C HIS A 176 -14.88 -12.60 2.40
N ALA A 177 -14.48 -13.65 3.11
CA ALA A 177 -15.41 -14.67 3.57
C ALA A 177 -16.42 -14.10 4.58
N ALA A 178 -16.03 -13.16 5.45
CA ALA A 178 -16.95 -12.45 6.34
C ALA A 178 -17.92 -11.57 5.52
N ALA A 179 -17.44 -10.86 4.50
CA ALA A 179 -18.28 -10.04 3.63
C ALA A 179 -19.34 -10.88 2.86
N ARG A 180 -19.00 -12.12 2.48
CA ARG A 180 -19.97 -13.06 1.87
C ARG A 180 -21.07 -13.50 2.83
N CYS A 181 -20.75 -13.58 4.10
CA CYS A 181 -21.72 -13.93 5.13
C CYS A 181 -22.61 -12.76 5.54
N GLY A 182 -22.18 -11.52 5.26
CA GLY A 182 -22.94 -10.30 5.57
C GLY A 182 -24.19 -10.20 4.68
N ALA A 183 -25.32 -9.90 5.27
CA ALA A 183 -26.56 -9.56 4.55
C ALA A 183 -27.14 -8.28 5.15
N LEU A 184 -27.35 -7.27 4.31
CA LEU A 184 -27.94 -5.99 4.68
C LEU A 184 -29.20 -5.81 3.86
N SER A 185 -30.34 -6.30 4.39
CA SER A 185 -31.65 -6.23 3.69
C SER A 185 -31.58 -6.77 2.26
N VAL A 186 -31.66 -5.87 1.26
CA VAL A 186 -31.63 -6.21 -0.17
C VAL A 186 -30.22 -6.61 -0.65
N PHE A 187 -29.18 -6.14 0.03
CA PHE A 187 -27.79 -6.43 -0.35
C PHE A 187 -27.33 -7.75 0.31
N THR A 188 -27.47 -8.84 -0.42
CA THR A 188 -27.07 -10.18 0.03
C THR A 188 -25.63 -10.54 -0.31
N ARG A 189 -24.90 -9.67 -1.04
CA ARG A 189 -23.57 -9.97 -1.59
C ARG A 189 -22.65 -8.74 -1.47
N MET A 190 -22.17 -8.49 -0.27
CA MET A 190 -21.27 -7.36 0.02
C MET A 190 -19.83 -7.59 -0.50
N GLU A 191 -19.48 -8.83 -0.85
CA GLU A 191 -18.14 -9.16 -1.35
C GLU A 191 -17.78 -8.46 -2.66
N TRP A 192 -18.77 -8.20 -3.56
CA TRP A 192 -18.52 -7.48 -4.80
C TRP A 192 -18.14 -6.03 -4.56
N LEU A 193 -18.83 -5.37 -3.65
CA LEU A 193 -18.53 -4.00 -3.27
C LEU A 193 -17.11 -3.88 -2.71
N GLN A 194 -16.74 -4.80 -1.84
CA GLN A 194 -15.39 -4.86 -1.27
C GLN A 194 -14.33 -5.05 -2.36
N LEU A 195 -14.55 -5.98 -3.30
CA LEU A 195 -13.61 -6.24 -4.40
C LEU A 195 -13.43 -5.01 -5.30
N ILE A 196 -14.54 -4.34 -5.69
CA ILE A 196 -14.49 -3.14 -6.52
C ILE A 196 -13.68 -2.04 -5.82
N LEU A 197 -13.97 -1.77 -4.55
CA LEU A 197 -13.27 -0.76 -3.77
C LEU A 197 -11.78 -1.10 -3.61
N TRP A 198 -11.45 -2.37 -3.46
CA TRP A 198 -10.05 -2.78 -3.41
C TRP A 198 -9.33 -2.57 -4.74
N VAL A 199 -9.95 -2.90 -5.87
CA VAL A 199 -9.41 -2.59 -7.20
C VAL A 199 -9.16 -1.08 -7.35
N MET A 200 -10.10 -0.24 -6.93
CA MET A 200 -9.95 1.22 -6.96
C MET A 200 -8.80 1.69 -6.06
N ALA A 201 -8.67 1.14 -4.86
CA ALA A 201 -7.58 1.47 -3.94
C ALA A 201 -6.22 1.08 -4.51
N VAL A 202 -6.09 -0.11 -5.11
CA VAL A 202 -4.86 -0.55 -5.80
C VAL A 202 -4.55 0.37 -6.99
N THR A 203 -5.53 0.78 -7.76
CA THR A 203 -5.36 1.72 -8.89
C THR A 203 -4.77 3.05 -8.41
N ILE A 204 -5.29 3.62 -7.32
CA ILE A 204 -4.76 4.88 -6.74
C ILE A 204 -3.34 4.68 -6.22
N LYS A 205 -3.08 3.56 -5.55
CA LYS A 205 -1.75 3.20 -5.04
C LYS A 205 -0.73 3.11 -6.17
N LEU A 206 -1.07 2.45 -7.27
CA LEU A 206 -0.21 2.34 -8.44
C LEU A 206 -0.01 3.69 -9.15
N ALA A 207 -1.05 4.53 -9.22
CA ALA A 207 -0.92 5.90 -9.74
C ALA A 207 0.05 6.74 -8.91
N LEU A 208 0.01 6.60 -7.58
CA LEU A 208 0.91 7.28 -6.67
C LEU A 208 2.37 6.79 -6.83
N TYR A 209 2.58 5.49 -6.98
CA TYR A 209 3.91 4.92 -7.25
C TYR A 209 4.45 5.38 -8.58
N PHE A 210 3.64 5.37 -9.62
CA PHE A 210 4.03 5.88 -10.93
C PHE A 210 4.44 7.35 -10.86
N TYR A 211 3.63 8.19 -10.21
CA TYR A 211 3.95 9.59 -10.00
C TYR A 211 5.27 9.76 -9.24
N ALA A 212 5.48 8.98 -8.18
CA ALA A 212 6.72 9.03 -7.42
C ALA A 212 7.95 8.62 -8.24
N MET A 213 7.82 7.57 -9.06
CA MET A 213 8.90 7.12 -9.97
C MET A 213 9.25 8.18 -11.02
N THR A 214 8.25 8.81 -11.63
CA THR A 214 8.50 9.88 -12.61
C THR A 214 9.24 11.06 -11.98
N ARG A 215 8.93 11.37 -10.72
CA ARG A 215 9.60 12.40 -9.94
C ARG A 215 11.04 12.03 -9.58
N LEU A 216 11.29 10.77 -9.22
CA LEU A 216 12.63 10.29 -8.89
C LEU A 216 13.58 10.30 -10.09
N LEU A 217 13.06 9.93 -11.27
CA LEU A 217 13.85 9.75 -12.49
C LEU A 217 13.88 10.99 -13.38
N GLY A 218 12.85 11.83 -13.34
CA GLY A 218 12.64 12.93 -14.28
C GLY A 218 13.09 14.32 -13.82
N GLY A 219 13.44 14.50 -12.55
CA GLY A 219 13.74 15.83 -11.98
C GLY A 219 12.52 16.75 -11.85
N GLU A 220 12.73 17.92 -11.21
CA GLU A 220 11.63 18.86 -10.88
C GLU A 220 10.95 19.49 -12.10
N ALA A 221 11.69 19.73 -13.18
CA ALA A 221 11.18 20.40 -14.38
C ALA A 221 10.12 19.59 -15.17
N ARG A 222 10.03 18.28 -14.96
CA ARG A 222 9.05 17.39 -15.64
C ARG A 222 7.68 17.34 -14.97
N GLN A 223 7.55 17.91 -13.78
CA GLN A 223 6.37 17.72 -12.92
C GLN A 223 5.09 18.41 -13.41
N GLU A 224 5.21 19.52 -14.14
CA GLU A 224 4.04 20.31 -14.55
C GLU A 224 3.47 19.88 -15.90
N ASN A 225 4.26 19.24 -16.77
CA ASN A 225 3.83 18.82 -18.09
C ASN A 225 3.30 17.37 -18.11
N ALA A 226 1.99 17.23 -18.11
CA ALA A 226 1.34 15.92 -18.24
C ALA A 226 1.74 15.16 -19.54
N ALA A 227 2.10 15.88 -20.60
CA ALA A 227 2.59 15.32 -21.85
C ALA A 227 4.02 14.74 -21.72
N ALA A 228 4.90 15.36 -20.93
CA ALA A 228 6.26 14.87 -20.70
C ALA A 228 6.33 13.53 -19.95
N ASN A 229 5.26 13.18 -19.22
CA ASN A 229 5.14 11.94 -18.47
C ASN A 229 4.58 10.78 -19.30
N LEU A 230 4.20 11.02 -20.55
CA LEU A 230 3.57 10.01 -21.41
C LEU A 230 4.54 8.86 -21.74
N GLY A 231 5.79 9.16 -22.04
CA GLY A 231 6.81 8.15 -22.36
C GLY A 231 7.08 7.18 -21.19
N PRO A 232 7.49 7.66 -19.99
CA PRO A 232 7.64 6.82 -18.81
C PRO A 232 6.38 6.06 -18.45
N PHE A 233 5.20 6.67 -18.63
CA PHE A 233 3.93 6.02 -18.41
C PHE A 233 3.70 4.84 -19.36
N CYS A 234 3.95 5.00 -20.67
CA CYS A 234 3.82 3.91 -21.64
C CYS A 234 4.76 2.75 -21.31
N VAL A 235 6.00 3.03 -20.90
CA VAL A 235 6.94 2.01 -20.46
C VAL A 235 6.41 1.27 -19.24
N TYR A 236 5.89 1.97 -18.25
CA TYR A 236 5.29 1.37 -17.05
C TYR A 236 4.06 0.51 -17.39
N LEU A 237 3.18 1.01 -18.26
CA LEU A 237 1.99 0.33 -18.72
C LEU A 237 2.31 -0.96 -19.49
N LEU A 238 3.40 -0.97 -20.25
CA LEU A 238 3.85 -2.15 -21.01
C LEU A 238 4.62 -3.14 -20.13
N LEU A 239 5.49 -2.66 -19.25
CA LEU A 239 6.32 -3.51 -18.39
C LEU A 239 5.49 -4.31 -17.40
N LEU A 240 4.51 -3.70 -16.74
CA LEU A 240 3.73 -4.40 -15.71
C LEU A 240 2.99 -5.63 -16.24
N PRO A 241 2.19 -5.56 -17.31
CA PRO A 241 1.49 -6.73 -17.82
C PRO A 241 2.41 -7.78 -18.44
N THR A 242 3.63 -7.42 -18.89
CA THR A 242 4.61 -8.39 -19.41
C THR A 242 5.38 -9.10 -18.30
N VAL A 243 5.71 -8.42 -17.21
CA VAL A 243 6.43 -8.99 -16.06
C VAL A 243 5.53 -9.86 -15.20
N CYS A 244 4.26 -9.47 -15.01
CA CYS A 244 3.31 -10.23 -14.19
C CYS A 244 3.15 -11.70 -14.60
N PRO A 245 3.02 -12.08 -15.90
CA PRO A 245 2.97 -13.48 -16.32
C PRO A 245 4.22 -14.27 -16.01
N LEU A 246 5.41 -13.63 -16.12
CA LEU A 246 6.70 -14.27 -15.83
C LEU A 246 6.84 -14.63 -14.35
N LEU A 247 6.16 -13.92 -13.48
CA LEU A 247 6.23 -14.10 -12.02
C LEU A 247 5.04 -14.89 -11.44
N ARG A 248 4.24 -15.57 -12.27
CA ARG A 248 3.08 -16.37 -11.81
C ARG A 248 3.42 -17.43 -10.76
N GLY A 249 4.62 -18.01 -10.81
CA GLY A 249 5.08 -19.02 -9.86
C GLY A 249 5.67 -18.45 -8.57
N LEU A 250 5.69 -17.12 -8.41
CA LEU A 250 6.24 -16.48 -7.22
C LEU A 250 5.29 -16.67 -6.02
N ASP A 251 5.84 -17.12 -4.91
CA ASP A 251 5.13 -17.05 -3.63
C ASP A 251 4.99 -15.58 -3.22
N VAL A 252 3.78 -15.05 -3.39
CA VAL A 252 3.49 -13.63 -3.14
C VAL A 252 3.69 -13.29 -1.66
N ASP A 253 3.39 -14.20 -0.74
CA ASP A 253 3.53 -13.97 0.70
C ASP A 253 5.01 -13.92 1.09
N ALA A 254 5.84 -14.80 0.53
CA ALA A 254 7.29 -14.72 0.69
C ALA A 254 7.84 -13.41 0.10
N ALA A 255 7.39 -13.01 -1.09
CA ALA A 255 7.82 -11.78 -1.74
C ALA A 255 7.42 -10.52 -0.95
N LEU A 256 6.26 -10.51 -0.28
CA LEU A 256 5.83 -9.43 0.59
C LEU A 256 6.73 -9.29 1.84
N ARG A 257 7.16 -10.42 2.43
CA ARG A 257 8.14 -10.41 3.54
C ARG A 257 9.48 -9.83 3.07
N TRP A 258 9.99 -10.27 1.92
CA TRP A 258 11.20 -9.72 1.32
C TRP A 258 11.08 -8.23 1.00
N ARG A 259 9.93 -7.76 0.52
CA ARG A 259 9.65 -6.34 0.28
C ARG A 259 9.89 -5.50 1.54
N SER A 260 9.39 -5.96 2.69
CA SER A 260 9.61 -5.26 3.96
C SER A 260 11.09 -5.18 4.31
N ALA A 261 11.82 -6.30 4.20
CA ALA A 261 13.27 -6.32 4.45
C ALA A 261 14.03 -5.36 3.52
N PHE A 262 13.70 -5.34 2.23
CA PHE A 262 14.29 -4.39 1.27
C PHE A 262 13.95 -2.95 1.61
N THR A 263 12.73 -2.65 2.06
CA THR A 263 12.34 -1.29 2.46
C THR A 263 13.13 -0.83 3.68
N TRP A 264 13.31 -1.69 4.69
CA TRP A 264 14.16 -1.40 5.83
C TRP A 264 15.63 -1.20 5.44
N GLY A 265 16.18 -2.08 4.59
CA GLY A 265 17.52 -1.93 4.06
C GLY A 265 17.72 -0.60 3.31
N PHE A 266 16.72 -0.21 2.51
CA PHE A 266 16.72 1.06 1.80
C PHE A 266 16.70 2.27 2.76
N VAL A 267 15.89 2.24 3.82
CA VAL A 267 15.87 3.29 4.86
C VAL A 267 17.22 3.42 5.56
N LEU A 268 17.83 2.30 5.91
CA LEU A 268 19.17 2.29 6.53
C LEU A 268 20.23 2.90 5.61
N LEU A 269 20.23 2.54 4.32
CA LEU A 269 21.12 3.13 3.32
C LEU A 269 20.93 4.64 3.19
N ALA A 270 19.68 5.10 3.18
CA ALA A 270 19.37 6.53 3.12
C ALA A 270 19.85 7.27 4.38
N TRP A 271 19.75 6.68 5.56
CA TRP A 271 20.23 7.25 6.80
C TRP A 271 21.76 7.34 6.83
N ILE A 272 22.46 6.28 6.42
CA ILE A 272 23.93 6.28 6.32
C ILE A 272 24.38 7.36 5.33
N GLY A 273 23.77 7.44 4.15
CA GLY A 273 24.08 8.47 3.15
C GLY A 273 23.82 9.88 3.65
N GLY A 274 22.71 10.11 4.36
CA GLY A 274 22.38 11.40 4.96
C GLY A 274 23.34 11.80 6.06
N ALA A 275 23.72 10.86 6.92
CA ALA A 275 24.71 11.09 7.99
C ALA A 275 26.09 11.41 7.42
N ALA A 276 26.54 10.67 6.41
CA ALA A 276 27.81 10.93 5.72
C ALA A 276 27.82 12.32 5.06
N ALA A 277 26.76 12.71 4.36
CA ALA A 277 26.63 14.02 3.75
C ALA A 277 26.67 15.15 4.79
N TRP A 278 25.96 14.96 5.93
CA TRP A 278 25.97 15.92 7.05
C TRP A 278 27.37 16.09 7.64
N LEU A 279 28.09 14.99 7.89
CA LEU A 279 29.48 15.03 8.38
C LEU A 279 30.40 15.78 7.41
N CYS A 280 30.33 15.46 6.11
CA CYS A 280 31.12 16.15 5.09
C CYS A 280 30.84 17.67 5.06
N GLN A 281 29.57 18.10 5.19
CA GLN A 281 29.22 19.51 5.25
C GLN A 281 29.77 20.20 6.52
N LYS A 282 29.73 19.50 7.65
CA LYS A 282 30.28 20.02 8.93
C LYS A 282 31.78 20.24 8.84
N PHE A 283 32.54 19.27 8.30
CA PHE A 283 33.98 19.39 8.11
C PHE A 283 34.37 20.54 7.15
N ARG A 284 33.61 20.74 6.05
CA ARG A 284 33.84 21.88 5.13
C ARG A 284 33.59 23.25 5.74
N ARG A 285 32.80 23.35 6.80
CA ARG A 285 32.56 24.63 7.48
C ARG A 285 33.59 24.91 8.57
N CYS A 286 34.37 23.92 8.96
CA CYS A 286 35.43 24.05 9.98
C CYS A 286 36.83 24.25 9.35
N SER A 287 36.98 24.02 8.04
CA SER A 287 38.16 24.35 7.25
C SER A 287 37.95 25.69 6.54
#